data_ce72dffcd607009f07dccac40b63f727
#
_entry.id   ce72dffcd607009f07dccac40b63f727
#
_cell.length_a   1.000
_cell.length_b   1.000
_cell.length_c   1.000
_cell.angle_alpha   90.00
_cell.angle_beta   90.00
_cell.angle_gamma   90.00
#
_symmetry.space_group_name_H-M   'P 1'
#
loop_
_entity.id
_entity.type
_entity.pdbx_description
1 polymer ?
#
loop_
_entity_poly.entity_id
_entity_poly.type
_entity_poly.pdbx_seq_one_letter_code
_entity_poly.pdbx_strand_id
1 'polypeptide(L)'
;AVDINGDAARRTAQSIGGGAQSYACDVADRGQCDALAEAVRRELGAVSALVNNAGIIRRGTLTDANARADWDATLAVNLDGPYLMTTAFLTQLTETKGAVINIGSIQSFVALPNSAAYTTSKGGVRALTKALAIELSPKGVRVNAIGPGLIATPLNAKARENPAYMQNFEGRIALGRIGTPEDIAPVAVFLASDMARYITGVTLPVDGGYLAY
;
A
#
# COMPACT_ATOMS: atom_id res chain seq x y z
N ALA A 1 -8.44 -3.26 -11.49
CA ALA A 1 -8.15 -2.00 -10.78
C ALA A 1 -9.27 -1.69 -9.79
N VAL A 2 -8.93 -1.28 -8.56
CA VAL A 2 -9.88 -1.01 -7.48
C VAL A 2 -9.61 0.37 -6.91
N ASP A 3 -10.64 1.19 -6.73
CA ASP A 3 -10.57 2.51 -6.11
C ASP A 3 -11.94 2.83 -5.49
N ILE A 4 -11.98 3.64 -4.43
CA ILE A 4 -13.24 4.16 -3.89
C ILE A 4 -13.98 5.01 -4.93
N ASN A 5 -13.24 5.67 -5.82
CA ASN A 5 -13.75 6.37 -6.98
C ASN A 5 -13.80 5.43 -8.20
N GLY A 6 -14.99 4.90 -8.53
CA GLY A 6 -15.17 3.98 -9.65
C GLY A 6 -14.73 4.52 -11.01
N ASP A 7 -14.80 5.85 -11.22
CA ASP A 7 -14.31 6.47 -12.46
C ASP A 7 -12.78 6.47 -12.54
N ALA A 8 -12.10 6.64 -11.39
CA ALA A 8 -10.65 6.51 -11.31
C ALA A 8 -10.22 5.06 -11.59
N ALA A 9 -10.89 4.08 -10.98
CA ALA A 9 -10.66 2.66 -11.27
C ALA A 9 -10.83 2.34 -12.76
N ARG A 10 -11.89 2.86 -13.38
CA ARG A 10 -12.18 2.67 -14.81
C ARG A 10 -11.09 3.25 -15.70
N ARG A 11 -10.65 4.48 -15.45
CA ARG A 11 -9.54 5.09 -16.20
C ARG A 11 -8.25 4.26 -16.08
N THR A 12 -7.96 3.77 -14.88
CA THR A 12 -6.80 2.90 -14.65
C THR A 12 -6.91 1.59 -15.45
N ALA A 13 -8.05 0.91 -15.40
CA ALA A 13 -8.26 -0.32 -16.17
C ALA A 13 -8.15 -0.08 -17.68
N GLN A 14 -8.69 1.04 -18.18
CA GLN A 14 -8.57 1.42 -19.59
C GLN A 14 -7.11 1.68 -20.00
N SER A 15 -6.31 2.31 -19.13
CA SER A 15 -4.88 2.56 -19.41
C SER A 15 -4.04 1.28 -19.43
N ILE A 16 -4.41 0.29 -18.62
CA ILE A 16 -3.78 -1.04 -18.61
C ILE A 16 -4.14 -1.81 -19.88
N GLY A 17 -5.39 -1.72 -20.35
CA GLY A 17 -5.87 -2.49 -21.49
C GLY A 17 -5.96 -3.99 -21.20
N GLY A 18 -5.92 -4.83 -22.26
CA GLY A 18 -5.77 -6.29 -22.11
C GLY A 18 -6.88 -7.00 -21.34
N GLY A 19 -8.09 -6.42 -21.25
CA GLY A 19 -9.21 -7.00 -20.51
C GLY A 19 -9.21 -6.68 -19.01
N ALA A 20 -8.37 -5.72 -18.56
CA ALA A 20 -8.36 -5.28 -17.17
C ALA A 20 -9.74 -4.76 -16.75
N GLN A 21 -10.22 -5.22 -15.60
CA GLN A 21 -11.53 -4.83 -15.03
C GLN A 21 -11.35 -3.75 -13.97
N SER A 22 -12.45 -3.03 -13.69
CA SER A 22 -12.48 -1.98 -12.68
C SER A 22 -13.63 -2.18 -11.71
N TYR A 23 -13.36 -1.92 -10.44
CA TYR A 23 -14.34 -2.04 -9.36
C TYR A 23 -14.28 -0.82 -8.45
N ALA A 24 -15.43 -0.34 -8.01
CA ALA A 24 -15.54 0.63 -6.94
C ALA A 24 -15.57 -0.12 -5.61
N CYS A 25 -14.70 0.25 -4.65
CA CYS A 25 -14.69 -0.37 -3.32
C CYS A 25 -14.01 0.58 -2.33
N ASP A 26 -14.68 0.84 -1.20
CA ASP A 26 -14.04 1.39 -0.02
C ASP A 26 -13.36 0.25 0.74
N VAL A 27 -12.03 0.25 0.76
CA VAL A 27 -11.24 -0.79 1.44
C VAL A 27 -11.42 -0.78 2.97
N ALA A 28 -11.95 0.29 3.54
CA ALA A 28 -12.30 0.38 4.96
C ALA A 28 -13.67 -0.26 5.28
N ASP A 29 -14.45 -0.64 4.27
CA ASP A 29 -15.74 -1.30 4.42
C ASP A 29 -15.62 -2.81 4.15
N ARG A 30 -15.78 -3.61 5.21
CA ARG A 30 -15.69 -5.06 5.11
C ARG A 30 -16.66 -5.67 4.11
N GLY A 31 -17.93 -5.21 4.12
CA GLY A 31 -18.95 -5.75 3.22
C GLY A 31 -18.62 -5.51 1.75
N GLN A 32 -18.07 -4.33 1.42
CA GLN A 32 -17.62 -4.03 0.08
C GLN A 32 -16.38 -4.88 -0.32
N CYS A 33 -15.43 -5.09 0.60
CA CYS A 33 -14.28 -5.96 0.36
C CYS A 33 -14.71 -7.41 0.07
N ASP A 34 -15.65 -7.95 0.87
CA ASP A 34 -16.18 -9.31 0.69
C ASP A 34 -16.92 -9.43 -0.66
N ALA A 35 -17.80 -8.48 -0.98
CA ALA A 35 -18.52 -8.44 -2.26
C ALA A 35 -17.59 -8.30 -3.46
N LEU A 36 -16.52 -7.50 -3.33
CA LEU A 36 -15.49 -7.36 -4.36
C LEU A 36 -14.79 -8.69 -4.62
N ALA A 37 -14.39 -9.41 -3.56
CA ALA A 37 -13.70 -10.68 -3.70
C ALA A 37 -14.57 -11.73 -4.43
N GLU A 38 -15.87 -11.76 -4.13
CA GLU A 38 -16.83 -12.63 -4.83
C GLU A 38 -16.99 -12.24 -6.31
N ALA A 39 -17.10 -10.95 -6.61
CA ALA A 39 -17.23 -10.45 -7.97
C ALA A 39 -15.99 -10.80 -8.81
N VAL A 40 -14.79 -10.52 -8.27
CA VAL A 40 -13.52 -10.84 -8.93
C VAL A 40 -13.39 -12.33 -9.18
N ARG A 41 -13.74 -13.17 -8.20
CA ARG A 41 -13.72 -14.63 -8.35
C ARG A 41 -14.61 -15.10 -9.48
N ARG A 42 -15.81 -14.57 -9.57
CA ARG A 42 -16.79 -14.93 -10.60
C ARG A 42 -16.36 -14.51 -12.00
N GLU A 43 -15.76 -13.31 -12.12
CA GLU A 43 -15.49 -12.68 -13.41
C GLU A 43 -14.09 -12.95 -13.96
N LEU A 44 -13.10 -13.11 -13.07
CA LEU A 44 -11.69 -13.23 -13.45
C LEU A 44 -11.04 -14.53 -12.95
N GLY A 45 -11.71 -15.27 -12.06
CA GLY A 45 -11.13 -16.45 -11.42
C GLY A 45 -10.38 -16.12 -10.13
N ALA A 46 -9.57 -17.05 -9.63
CA ALA A 46 -8.85 -16.88 -8.38
C ALA A 46 -7.67 -15.91 -8.51
N VAL A 47 -7.59 -14.99 -7.59
CA VAL A 47 -6.49 -14.00 -7.51
C VAL A 47 -5.21 -14.70 -7.06
N SER A 48 -4.10 -14.44 -7.76
CA SER A 48 -2.75 -14.90 -7.41
C SER A 48 -1.85 -13.81 -6.83
N ALA A 49 -2.21 -12.53 -7.01
CA ALA A 49 -1.48 -11.41 -6.40
C ALA A 49 -2.45 -10.33 -5.95
N LEU A 50 -2.31 -9.88 -4.70
CA LEU A 50 -3.05 -8.76 -4.13
C LEU A 50 -2.09 -7.64 -3.76
N VAL A 51 -2.28 -6.46 -4.34
CA VAL A 51 -1.50 -5.26 -3.99
C VAL A 51 -2.39 -4.30 -3.20
N ASN A 52 -2.13 -4.19 -1.91
CA ASN A 52 -2.80 -3.23 -1.02
C ASN A 52 -2.12 -1.87 -1.13
N ASN A 53 -2.55 -1.09 -2.13
CA ASN A 53 -2.00 0.22 -2.46
C ASN A 53 -2.83 1.39 -1.93
N ALA A 54 -4.13 1.20 -1.71
CA ALA A 54 -5.01 2.26 -1.22
C ALA A 54 -4.45 2.89 0.06
N GLY A 55 -4.48 4.23 0.13
CA GLY A 55 -3.95 4.93 1.28
C GLY A 55 -4.19 6.43 1.22
N ILE A 56 -4.25 7.04 2.40
CA ILE A 56 -4.42 8.48 2.58
C ILE A 56 -3.32 9.04 3.48
N ILE A 57 -3.02 10.32 3.33
CA ILE A 57 -2.14 11.08 4.22
C ILE A 57 -2.94 12.25 4.78
N ARG A 58 -3.15 12.24 6.09
CA ARG A 58 -3.68 13.37 6.84
C ARG A 58 -2.62 13.83 7.82
N ARG A 59 -2.16 15.07 7.63
CA ARG A 59 -1.12 15.67 8.47
C ARG A 59 -1.75 16.66 9.41
N GLY A 60 -1.27 16.68 10.64
CA GLY A 60 -1.75 17.60 11.66
C GLY A 60 -1.10 17.32 13.00
N THR A 61 -1.32 18.24 13.94
CA THR A 61 -0.88 18.11 15.33
C THR A 61 -1.96 17.42 16.18
N LEU A 62 -1.60 16.96 17.36
CA LEU A 62 -2.55 16.35 18.29
C LEU A 62 -3.60 17.34 18.85
N THR A 63 -3.35 18.64 18.68
CA THR A 63 -4.23 19.71 19.14
C THR A 63 -5.16 20.26 18.07
N ASP A 64 -5.05 19.77 16.84
CA ASP A 64 -5.91 20.20 15.75
C ASP A 64 -7.35 19.71 15.97
N ALA A 65 -8.33 20.52 15.60
CA ALA A 65 -9.74 20.19 15.79
C ALA A 65 -10.15 18.85 15.16
N ASN A 66 -9.52 18.47 14.05
CA ASN A 66 -9.80 17.23 13.31
C ASN A 66 -8.88 16.07 13.70
N ALA A 67 -7.96 16.24 14.66
CA ALA A 67 -6.93 15.26 14.98
C ALA A 67 -7.48 13.83 15.18
N ARG A 68 -8.60 13.68 15.88
CA ARG A 68 -9.24 12.39 16.14
C ARG A 68 -9.85 11.80 14.85
N ALA A 69 -10.60 12.59 14.10
CA ALA A 69 -11.21 12.13 12.85
C ALA A 69 -10.14 11.74 11.80
N ASP A 70 -9.06 12.50 11.72
CA ASP A 70 -7.94 12.22 10.82
C ASP A 70 -7.17 10.95 11.22
N TRP A 71 -7.05 10.71 12.52
CA TRP A 71 -6.51 9.46 13.07
C TRP A 71 -7.37 8.27 12.64
N ASP A 72 -8.67 8.30 12.96
CA ASP A 72 -9.59 7.20 12.69
C ASP A 72 -9.66 6.89 11.17
N ALA A 73 -9.82 7.90 10.34
CA ALA A 73 -9.85 7.74 8.88
C ALA A 73 -8.52 7.17 8.33
N THR A 74 -7.37 7.62 8.87
CA THR A 74 -6.07 7.15 8.40
C THR A 74 -5.85 5.69 8.75
N LEU A 75 -6.19 5.26 9.96
CA LEU A 75 -6.06 3.87 10.37
C LEU A 75 -7.02 2.96 9.60
N ALA A 76 -8.28 3.37 9.45
CA ALA A 76 -9.28 2.60 8.73
C ALA A 76 -8.84 2.28 7.29
N VAL A 77 -8.33 3.27 6.55
CA VAL A 77 -7.89 3.05 5.16
C VAL A 77 -6.52 2.36 5.10
N ASN A 78 -5.54 2.88 5.85
CA ASN A 78 -4.14 2.47 5.65
C ASN A 78 -3.76 1.17 6.36
N LEU A 79 -4.47 0.79 7.43
CA LEU A 79 -4.16 -0.39 8.25
C LEU A 79 -5.28 -1.43 8.19
N ASP A 80 -6.52 -1.05 8.52
CA ASP A 80 -7.63 -1.98 8.47
C ASP A 80 -7.93 -2.40 7.04
N GLY A 81 -7.82 -1.50 6.05
CA GLY A 81 -8.01 -1.81 4.63
C GLY A 81 -7.16 -2.98 4.14
N PRO A 82 -5.82 -2.97 4.28
CA PRO A 82 -4.97 -4.13 3.94
C PRO A 82 -5.35 -5.43 4.65
N TYR A 83 -5.78 -5.35 5.91
CA TYR A 83 -6.26 -6.52 6.65
C TYR A 83 -7.58 -7.05 6.07
N LEU A 84 -8.57 -6.17 5.84
CA LEU A 84 -9.88 -6.53 5.30
C LEU A 84 -9.76 -7.11 3.89
N MET A 85 -9.00 -6.46 3.02
CA MET A 85 -8.75 -6.93 1.67
C MET A 85 -8.03 -8.29 1.67
N THR A 86 -7.01 -8.47 2.48
CA THR A 86 -6.31 -9.76 2.57
C THR A 86 -7.24 -10.86 3.08
N THR A 87 -8.09 -10.56 4.05
CA THR A 87 -9.09 -11.49 4.59
C THR A 87 -10.13 -11.88 3.54
N ALA A 88 -10.68 -10.91 2.80
CA ALA A 88 -11.68 -11.15 1.76
C ALA A 88 -11.14 -12.05 0.62
N PHE A 89 -9.88 -11.85 0.24
CA PHE A 89 -9.23 -12.63 -0.82
C PHE A 89 -8.51 -13.88 -0.33
N LEU A 90 -8.55 -14.21 0.97
CA LEU A 90 -7.73 -15.27 1.58
C LEU A 90 -7.92 -16.63 0.92
N THR A 91 -9.15 -17.04 0.63
CA THR A 91 -9.45 -18.31 -0.02
C THR A 91 -8.79 -18.40 -1.39
N GLN A 92 -8.90 -17.37 -2.20
CA GLN A 92 -8.31 -17.30 -3.54
C GLN A 92 -6.79 -17.31 -3.50
N LEU A 93 -6.19 -16.51 -2.61
CA LEU A 93 -4.74 -16.47 -2.41
C LEU A 93 -4.19 -17.81 -1.94
N THR A 94 -4.92 -18.54 -1.08
CA THR A 94 -4.53 -19.88 -0.62
C THR A 94 -4.60 -20.90 -1.75
N GLU A 95 -5.66 -20.87 -2.56
CA GLU A 95 -5.83 -21.73 -3.72
C GLU A 95 -4.69 -21.58 -4.74
N THR A 96 -4.30 -20.35 -5.00
CA THR A 96 -3.24 -20.02 -5.98
C THR A 96 -1.82 -20.07 -5.40
N LYS A 97 -1.66 -20.25 -4.08
CA LYS A 97 -0.41 -20.08 -3.35
C LYS A 97 0.23 -18.70 -3.67
N GLY A 98 -0.61 -17.68 -3.66
CA GLY A 98 -0.34 -16.36 -4.20
C GLY A 98 0.55 -15.49 -3.33
N ALA A 99 0.55 -14.19 -3.66
CA ALA A 99 1.33 -13.19 -2.94
C ALA A 99 0.50 -11.96 -2.56
N VAL A 100 0.73 -11.44 -1.36
CA VAL A 100 0.20 -10.15 -0.89
C VAL A 100 1.36 -9.15 -0.82
N ILE A 101 1.17 -7.98 -1.43
CA ILE A 101 2.10 -6.87 -1.41
C ILE A 101 1.42 -5.67 -0.76
N ASN A 102 1.88 -5.28 0.42
CA ASN A 102 1.39 -4.10 1.12
C ASN A 102 2.24 -2.88 0.78
N ILE A 103 1.62 -1.72 0.56
CA ILE A 103 2.37 -0.47 0.39
C ILE A 103 2.52 0.21 1.75
N GLY A 104 3.71 0.07 2.33
CA GLY A 104 4.17 0.76 3.51
C GLY A 104 4.63 2.19 3.22
N SER A 105 5.74 2.59 3.83
CA SER A 105 6.43 3.87 3.66
C SER A 105 7.80 3.80 4.33
N ILE A 106 8.70 4.77 4.07
CA ILE A 106 9.81 5.05 4.99
C ILE A 106 9.30 5.29 6.42
N GLN A 107 8.06 5.82 6.57
CA GLN A 107 7.43 6.00 7.89
C GLN A 107 7.00 4.68 8.56
N SER A 108 7.24 3.54 7.94
CA SER A 108 7.23 2.24 8.61
C SER A 108 8.48 2.00 9.49
N PHE A 109 9.50 2.86 9.37
CA PHE A 109 10.80 2.73 10.05
C PHE A 109 11.16 3.97 10.86
N VAL A 110 10.76 5.17 10.38
CA VAL A 110 11.03 6.47 11.01
C VAL A 110 9.77 7.30 11.08
N ALA A 111 9.75 8.34 11.91
CA ALA A 111 8.65 9.28 11.98
C ALA A 111 8.99 10.60 11.27
N LEU A 112 7.96 11.28 10.79
CA LEU A 112 8.05 12.65 10.30
C LEU A 112 7.16 13.57 11.14
N PRO A 113 7.47 14.88 11.22
CA PRO A 113 6.66 15.84 11.96
C PRO A 113 5.19 15.86 11.48
N ASN A 114 4.26 16.11 12.40
CA ASN A 114 2.83 16.26 12.15
C ASN A 114 2.21 15.06 11.39
N SER A 115 2.66 13.84 11.71
CA SER A 115 2.33 12.65 10.95
C SER A 115 2.01 11.43 11.84
N ALA A 116 1.51 11.66 13.07
CA ALA A 116 1.29 10.60 14.04
C ALA A 116 0.41 9.46 13.49
N ALA A 117 -0.77 9.79 12.94
CA ALA A 117 -1.69 8.81 12.38
C ALA A 117 -1.06 8.02 11.21
N TYR A 118 -0.43 8.73 10.27
CA TYR A 118 0.19 8.09 9.11
C TYR A 118 1.38 7.22 9.51
N THR A 119 2.30 7.73 10.36
CA THR A 119 3.43 6.94 10.87
C THR A 119 2.96 5.68 11.59
N THR A 120 1.96 5.81 12.47
CA THR A 120 1.38 4.66 13.18
C THR A 120 0.76 3.66 12.21
N SER A 121 -0.02 4.12 11.24
CA SER A 121 -0.63 3.24 10.24
C SER A 121 0.42 2.47 9.44
N LYS A 122 1.49 3.12 8.99
CA LYS A 122 2.55 2.48 8.19
C LYS A 122 3.49 1.62 9.04
N GLY A 123 3.71 1.95 10.30
CA GLY A 123 4.30 1.05 11.30
C GLY A 123 3.45 -0.20 11.53
N GLY A 124 2.12 -0.02 11.64
CA GLY A 124 1.15 -1.10 11.72
C GLY A 124 1.16 -2.01 10.50
N VAL A 125 1.21 -1.45 9.28
CA VAL A 125 1.33 -2.25 8.03
C VAL A 125 2.59 -3.11 8.04
N ARG A 126 3.72 -2.59 8.53
CA ARG A 126 4.95 -3.38 8.67
C ARG A 126 4.78 -4.55 9.63
N ALA A 127 4.15 -4.33 10.77
CA ALA A 127 3.86 -5.37 11.76
C ALA A 127 2.85 -6.39 11.20
N LEU A 128 1.75 -5.92 10.58
CA LEU A 128 0.74 -6.75 9.92
C LEU A 128 1.37 -7.65 8.84
N THR A 129 2.26 -7.10 8.04
CA THR A 129 2.98 -7.86 6.99
C THR A 129 3.72 -9.06 7.58
N LYS A 130 4.42 -8.88 8.71
CA LYS A 130 5.12 -9.97 9.40
C LYS A 130 4.16 -11.00 9.99
N ALA A 131 3.10 -10.54 10.65
CA ALA A 131 2.10 -11.41 11.26
C ALA A 131 1.43 -12.29 10.19
N LEU A 132 0.94 -11.68 9.10
CA LEU A 132 0.31 -12.41 8.01
C LEU A 132 1.30 -13.32 7.26
N ALA A 133 2.57 -12.93 7.13
CA ALA A 133 3.58 -13.80 6.54
C ALA A 133 3.76 -15.10 7.32
N ILE A 134 3.83 -15.03 8.65
CA ILE A 134 3.93 -16.22 9.51
C ILE A 134 2.66 -17.07 9.43
N GLU A 135 1.50 -16.43 9.50
CA GLU A 135 0.21 -17.13 9.51
C GLU A 135 -0.11 -17.81 8.18
N LEU A 136 0.24 -17.17 7.06
CA LEU A 136 -0.16 -17.64 5.73
C LEU A 136 0.90 -18.47 5.00
N SER A 137 2.17 -18.46 5.44
CA SER A 137 3.23 -19.29 4.86
C SER A 137 2.91 -20.80 4.85
N PRO A 138 2.29 -21.40 5.90
CA PRO A 138 1.89 -22.81 5.84
C PRO A 138 0.87 -23.12 4.74
N LYS A 139 0.14 -22.11 4.25
CA LYS A 139 -0.80 -22.19 3.13
C LYS A 139 -0.14 -21.88 1.78
N GLY A 140 1.16 -21.62 1.76
CA GLY A 140 1.92 -21.29 0.57
C GLY A 140 1.81 -19.82 0.13
N VAL A 141 1.13 -18.96 0.88
CA VAL A 141 0.96 -17.54 0.55
C VAL A 141 2.13 -16.72 1.11
N ARG A 142 2.74 -15.89 0.26
CA ARG A 142 3.78 -14.96 0.67
C ARG A 142 3.19 -13.57 0.95
N VAL A 143 3.65 -12.89 2.00
CA VAL A 143 3.20 -11.55 2.35
C VAL A 143 4.41 -10.66 2.56
N ASN A 144 4.53 -9.61 1.75
CA ASN A 144 5.63 -8.64 1.83
C ASN A 144 5.10 -7.21 1.76
N ALA A 145 5.94 -6.26 2.09
CA ALA A 145 5.63 -4.85 1.92
C ALA A 145 6.74 -4.12 1.17
N ILE A 146 6.37 -3.06 0.50
CA ILE A 146 7.30 -2.07 -0.05
C ILE A 146 7.24 -0.85 0.87
N GLY A 147 8.38 -0.26 1.17
CA GLY A 147 8.51 0.99 1.93
C GLY A 147 8.97 2.14 1.03
N PRO A 148 8.08 2.78 0.24
CA PRO A 148 8.46 3.88 -0.63
C PRO A 148 9.03 5.07 0.15
N GLY A 149 10.00 5.74 -0.43
CA GLY A 149 10.45 7.07 -0.03
C GLY A 149 9.49 8.17 -0.48
N LEU A 150 10.02 9.37 -0.77
CA LEU A 150 9.25 10.43 -1.40
C LEU A 150 9.08 10.13 -2.90
N ILE A 151 7.88 9.76 -3.30
CA ILE A 151 7.51 9.41 -4.67
C ILE A 151 6.59 10.48 -5.25
N ALA A 152 6.88 10.98 -6.44
CA ALA A 152 6.08 12.00 -7.11
C ALA A 152 4.72 11.45 -7.52
N THR A 153 3.70 11.69 -6.71
CA THR A 153 2.31 11.24 -6.92
C THR A 153 1.32 12.35 -6.63
N PRO A 154 0.07 12.26 -7.07
CA PRO A 154 -0.99 13.20 -6.68
C PRO A 154 -1.17 13.31 -5.16
N LEU A 155 -0.93 12.24 -4.41
CA LEU A 155 -1.08 12.18 -2.96
C LEU A 155 -0.26 13.23 -2.22
N ASN A 156 0.91 13.62 -2.75
CA ASN A 156 1.82 14.59 -2.14
C ASN A 156 2.10 15.82 -3.01
N ALA A 157 1.34 16.02 -4.09
CA ALA A 157 1.57 17.11 -5.05
C ALA A 157 1.66 18.46 -4.34
N LYS A 158 0.64 18.80 -3.53
CA LYS A 158 0.60 20.06 -2.78
C LYS A 158 1.77 20.23 -1.80
N ALA A 159 2.20 19.14 -1.14
CA ALA A 159 3.34 19.22 -0.21
C ALA A 159 4.65 19.47 -0.95
N ARG A 160 4.81 18.95 -2.17
CA ARG A 160 6.00 19.16 -3.01
C ARG A 160 6.14 20.58 -3.56
N GLU A 161 5.07 21.36 -3.56
CA GLU A 161 5.12 22.79 -3.91
C GLU A 161 5.84 23.63 -2.85
N ASN A 162 6.03 23.11 -1.64
CA ASN A 162 6.72 23.78 -0.54
C ASN A 162 8.23 23.49 -0.60
N PRO A 163 9.09 24.48 -0.90
CA PRO A 163 10.54 24.30 -0.99
C PRO A 163 11.18 23.77 0.32
N ALA A 164 10.70 24.27 1.48
CA ALA A 164 11.21 23.81 2.77
C ALA A 164 10.89 22.33 3.04
N TYR A 165 9.73 21.85 2.57
CA TYR A 165 9.37 20.43 2.62
C TYR A 165 10.32 19.62 1.74
N MET A 166 10.56 20.05 0.51
CA MET A 166 11.44 19.37 -0.44
C MET A 166 12.89 19.30 0.08
N GLN A 167 13.41 20.41 0.60
CA GLN A 167 14.77 20.48 1.13
C GLN A 167 15.03 19.45 2.24
N ASN A 168 14.02 19.13 3.08
CA ASN A 168 14.13 18.11 4.12
C ASN A 168 14.31 16.67 3.56
N PHE A 169 13.91 16.45 2.32
CA PHE A 169 14.07 15.15 1.68
C PHE A 169 15.30 15.09 0.77
N GLU A 170 15.53 16.10 -0.04
CA GLU A 170 16.59 16.12 -1.05
C GLU A 170 17.98 15.90 -0.43
N GLY A 171 18.24 16.49 0.74
CA GLY A 171 19.51 16.31 1.45
C GLY A 171 19.73 14.91 2.03
N ARG A 172 18.70 14.05 2.07
CA ARG A 172 18.77 12.69 2.63
C ARG A 172 18.58 11.59 1.60
N ILE A 173 18.20 11.92 0.38
CA ILE A 173 18.04 10.92 -0.69
C ILE A 173 19.39 10.73 -1.36
N ALA A 174 20.07 9.60 -1.09
CA ALA A 174 21.42 9.35 -1.60
C ALA A 174 21.50 9.36 -3.14
N LEU A 175 20.44 8.93 -3.84
CA LEU A 175 20.36 8.99 -5.30
C LEU A 175 20.10 10.40 -5.85
N GLY A 176 19.96 11.43 -5.00
CA GLY A 176 19.84 12.83 -5.40
C GLY A 176 18.55 13.23 -6.14
N ARG A 177 17.55 12.37 -6.18
CA ARG A 177 16.25 12.64 -6.79
C ARG A 177 15.12 12.00 -6.02
N ILE A 178 13.93 12.61 -6.06
CA ILE A 178 12.72 11.92 -5.62
C ILE A 178 12.38 10.77 -6.56
N GLY A 179 11.69 9.75 -6.05
CA GLY A 179 11.24 8.62 -6.85
C GLY A 179 9.99 8.95 -7.69
N THR A 180 9.67 8.06 -8.60
CA THR A 180 8.43 8.06 -9.39
C THR A 180 7.70 6.72 -9.21
N PRO A 181 6.43 6.59 -9.63
CA PRO A 181 5.72 5.30 -9.59
C PRO A 181 6.47 4.18 -10.31
N GLU A 182 7.22 4.49 -11.36
CA GLU A 182 8.03 3.55 -12.14
C GLU A 182 9.22 2.99 -11.35
N ASP A 183 9.66 3.67 -10.28
CA ASP A 183 10.67 3.13 -9.36
C ASP A 183 10.06 2.07 -8.41
N ILE A 184 8.73 2.10 -8.19
CA ILE A 184 8.02 1.21 -7.25
C ILE A 184 7.41 0.00 -7.95
N ALA A 185 6.79 0.21 -9.11
CA ALA A 185 6.03 -0.84 -9.80
C ALA A 185 6.85 -2.11 -10.11
N PRO A 186 8.11 -2.04 -10.58
CA PRO A 186 8.93 -3.24 -10.82
C PRO A 186 9.19 -4.05 -9.55
N VAL A 187 9.29 -3.38 -8.39
CA VAL A 187 9.46 -4.08 -7.10
C VAL A 187 8.20 -4.83 -6.70
N ALA A 188 7.03 -4.26 -6.96
CA ALA A 188 5.76 -4.96 -6.73
C ALA A 188 5.65 -6.22 -7.63
N VAL A 189 6.01 -6.09 -8.90
CA VAL A 189 6.05 -7.23 -9.85
C VAL A 189 7.04 -8.31 -9.37
N PHE A 190 8.24 -7.91 -8.96
CA PHE A 190 9.25 -8.82 -8.41
C PHE A 190 8.71 -9.58 -7.19
N LEU A 191 8.14 -8.88 -6.21
CA LEU A 191 7.60 -9.50 -5.00
C LEU A 191 6.38 -10.40 -5.27
N ALA A 192 5.60 -10.11 -6.31
CA ALA A 192 4.47 -10.94 -6.74
C ALA A 192 4.92 -12.21 -7.49
N SER A 193 6.09 -12.20 -8.11
CA SER A 193 6.58 -13.29 -8.99
C SER A 193 7.33 -14.39 -8.22
N ASP A 194 7.62 -15.48 -8.93
CA ASP A 194 8.45 -16.59 -8.44
C ASP A 194 9.90 -16.21 -8.17
N MET A 195 10.36 -15.07 -8.70
CA MET A 195 11.69 -14.54 -8.37
C MET A 195 11.84 -14.25 -6.87
N ALA A 196 10.71 -13.97 -6.18
CA ALA A 196 10.64 -13.74 -4.74
C ALA A 196 10.14 -14.97 -3.95
N ARG A 197 10.21 -16.18 -4.49
CA ARG A 197 9.64 -17.40 -3.87
C ARG A 197 10.17 -17.74 -2.48
N TYR A 198 11.33 -17.21 -2.10
CA TYR A 198 11.92 -17.40 -0.76
C TYR A 198 11.92 -16.11 0.07
N ILE A 199 11.09 -15.11 -0.33
CA ILE A 199 10.96 -13.82 0.36
C ILE A 199 9.55 -13.69 0.92
N THR A 200 9.42 -13.62 2.24
CA THR A 200 8.16 -13.34 2.94
C THR A 200 8.43 -12.62 4.26
N GLY A 201 7.52 -11.77 4.71
CA GLY A 201 7.60 -11.01 5.95
C GLY A 201 8.51 -9.79 5.91
N VAL A 202 9.06 -9.41 4.74
CA VAL A 202 9.92 -8.25 4.62
C VAL A 202 9.11 -6.98 4.33
N THR A 203 9.65 -5.85 4.78
CA THR A 203 9.30 -4.53 4.25
C THR A 203 10.53 -3.99 3.57
N LEU A 204 10.52 -3.94 2.25
CA LEU A 204 11.66 -3.54 1.43
C LEU A 204 11.62 -2.02 1.19
N PRO A 205 12.57 -1.23 1.73
CA PRO A 205 12.68 0.18 1.40
C PRO A 205 12.99 0.39 -0.09
N VAL A 206 12.24 1.30 -0.73
CA VAL A 206 12.48 1.77 -2.10
C VAL A 206 12.44 3.30 -2.05
N ASP A 207 13.52 3.88 -1.57
CA ASP A 207 13.55 5.23 -1.03
C ASP A 207 14.75 6.07 -1.52
N GLY A 208 15.52 5.56 -2.47
CA GLY A 208 16.70 6.22 -2.98
C GLY A 208 17.83 6.35 -1.94
N GLY A 209 17.83 5.48 -0.91
CA GLY A 209 18.82 5.50 0.17
C GLY A 209 18.49 6.46 1.31
N TYR A 210 17.25 6.95 1.39
CA TYR A 210 16.82 7.87 2.47
C TYR A 210 17.01 7.28 3.88
N LEU A 211 16.79 5.99 4.05
CA LEU A 211 16.93 5.28 5.32
C LEU A 211 18.34 4.72 5.57
N ALA A 212 19.29 4.96 4.68
CA ALA A 212 20.67 4.49 4.84
C ALA A 212 21.51 5.36 5.79
N TYR A 213 20.99 6.53 6.20
CA TYR A 213 21.63 7.47 7.12
C TYR A 213 21.00 7.42 8.51
#